data_6a6f7f909fea11ea858276156af0d264
#
_entry.id   6a6f7f909fea11ea858276156af0d264
#
_cell.length_a   1.000
_cell.length_b   1.000
_cell.length_c   1.000
_cell.angle_alpha   90.00
_cell.angle_beta   90.00
_cell.angle_gamma   90.00
#
_symmetry.space_group_name_H-M   'P 1'
#
loop_
_entity.id
_entity.type
_entity.pdbx_description
1 polymer ?
#
loop_
_entity_poly.entity_id
_entity_poly.type
_entity_poly.pdbx_seq_one_letter_code
_entity_poly.pdbx_strand_id
1 'polypeptide(L)'
;MSRATITREGARLQLLGVLDHASVPVLREQGRTLIAQGSGPLVLDCAGVEHSNSAGLALLLAWLRDAQAASRPLTIAGLPSELRQIADVSNALELLPLAEQAHS
;
A
#
# COMPACT_ATOMS: atom_id res chain seq x y z
N MET A 1 -18.56 -6.92 -9.01
CA MET A 1 -17.92 -5.70 -8.54
C MET A 1 -16.97 -6.01 -7.41
N SER A 2 -15.71 -5.62 -7.54
CA SER A 2 -14.71 -5.93 -6.53
C SER A 2 -14.81 -4.99 -5.35
N ARG A 3 -14.69 -5.55 -4.17
CA ARG A 3 -14.63 -4.77 -2.94
C ARG A 3 -13.17 -4.67 -2.49
N ALA A 4 -12.72 -3.49 -2.18
CA ALA A 4 -11.36 -3.31 -1.71
C ALA A 4 -11.26 -3.77 -0.27
N THR A 5 -10.22 -4.54 0.02
CA THR A 5 -9.98 -5.04 1.37
C THR A 5 -8.50 -5.00 1.68
N ILE A 6 -8.19 -4.95 2.97
CA ILE A 6 -6.83 -5.14 3.44
C ILE A 6 -6.88 -6.16 4.57
N THR A 7 -5.99 -7.15 4.50
CA THR A 7 -5.90 -8.19 5.51
C THR A 7 -4.45 -8.37 5.90
N ARG A 8 -4.23 -8.99 7.05
CA ARG A 8 -2.88 -9.22 7.54
C ARG A 8 -2.63 -10.71 7.70
N GLU A 9 -1.44 -11.13 7.27
CA GLU A 9 -0.99 -12.49 7.45
C GLU A 9 0.48 -12.42 7.83
N GLY A 10 0.77 -12.60 9.12
CA GLY A 10 2.13 -12.45 9.62
C GLY A 10 2.61 -11.03 9.42
N ALA A 11 3.76 -10.88 8.76
CA ALA A 11 4.35 -9.57 8.47
C ALA A 11 3.92 -9.02 7.11
N ARG A 12 2.87 -9.60 6.52
CA ARG A 12 2.42 -9.22 5.19
C ARG A 12 1.01 -8.68 5.26
N LEU A 13 0.81 -7.52 4.64
CA LEU A 13 -0.52 -6.93 4.48
C LEU A 13 -0.93 -7.12 3.02
N GLN A 14 -2.10 -7.71 2.79
CA GLN A 14 -2.60 -7.92 1.44
C GLN A 14 -3.68 -6.91 1.11
N LEU A 15 -3.45 -6.14 0.06
CA LEU A 15 -4.38 -5.15 -0.43
C LEU A 15 -5.01 -5.66 -1.71
N LEU A 16 -6.34 -5.72 -1.74
CA LEU A 16 -7.08 -6.31 -2.86
C LEU A 16 -8.15 -5.35 -3.33
N GLY A 17 -8.47 -5.43 -4.61
CA GLY A 17 -9.66 -4.79 -5.16
C GLY A 17 -9.38 -3.46 -5.85
N VAL A 18 -10.36 -2.58 -5.82
CA VAL A 18 -10.32 -1.31 -6.52
C VAL A 18 -10.09 -0.17 -5.53
N LEU A 19 -9.05 0.64 -5.79
CA LEU A 19 -8.71 1.76 -4.92
C LEU A 19 -9.23 3.05 -5.56
N ASP A 20 -10.22 3.65 -4.92
CA ASP A 20 -10.82 4.89 -5.42
C ASP A 20 -11.27 5.73 -4.22
N HIS A 21 -11.91 6.86 -4.52
CA HIS A 21 -12.34 7.79 -3.46
C HIS A 21 -13.38 7.19 -2.53
N ALA A 22 -14.10 6.15 -2.98
CA ALA A 22 -15.12 5.50 -2.15
C ALA A 22 -14.49 4.49 -1.20
N SER A 23 -13.47 3.75 -1.65
CA SER A 23 -12.89 2.66 -0.86
C SER A 23 -11.77 3.13 0.07
N VAL A 24 -11.02 4.15 -0.31
CA VAL A 24 -9.81 4.55 0.39
C VAL A 24 -10.04 4.98 1.84
N PRO A 25 -11.08 5.78 2.19
CA PRO A 25 -11.21 6.19 3.59
C PRO A 25 -11.31 5.04 4.58
N VAL A 26 -12.06 4.00 4.25
CA VAL A 26 -12.20 2.84 5.13
C VAL A 26 -10.89 2.07 5.19
N LEU A 27 -10.25 1.86 4.03
CA LEU A 27 -8.98 1.16 3.96
C LEU A 27 -7.90 1.91 4.76
N ARG A 28 -7.92 3.23 4.67
CA ARG A 28 -6.95 4.06 5.38
C ARG A 28 -6.93 3.76 6.87
N GLU A 29 -8.13 3.71 7.47
CA GLU A 29 -8.25 3.44 8.89
C GLU A 29 -7.90 2.00 9.23
N GLN A 30 -8.35 1.05 8.42
CA GLN A 30 -8.07 -0.35 8.66
C GLN A 30 -6.56 -0.63 8.60
N GLY A 31 -5.90 -0.09 7.59
CA GLY A 31 -4.46 -0.29 7.45
C GLY A 31 -3.67 0.39 8.55
N ARG A 32 -4.08 1.59 8.95
CA ARG A 32 -3.42 2.30 10.04
C ARG A 32 -3.45 1.46 11.32
N THR A 33 -4.59 0.86 11.61
CA THR A 33 -4.73 0.01 12.77
C THR A 33 -3.79 -1.20 12.69
N LEU A 34 -3.74 -1.84 11.53
CA LEU A 34 -2.87 -3.01 11.35
C LEU A 34 -1.39 -2.63 11.50
N ILE A 35 -1.00 -1.49 10.96
CA ILE A 35 0.38 -1.01 11.07
C ILE A 35 0.74 -0.72 12.53
N ALA A 36 -0.20 -0.15 13.28
CA ALA A 36 0.03 0.21 14.68
C ALA A 36 0.12 -1.01 15.60
N GLN A 37 -0.40 -2.15 15.16
CA GLN A 37 -0.37 -3.37 15.95
C GLN A 37 0.96 -4.08 15.74
N GLY A 38 1.71 -4.28 16.79
CA GLY A 38 2.95 -5.02 16.71
C GLY A 38 4.13 -4.18 16.28
N SER A 39 5.23 -4.85 15.95
CA SER A 39 6.49 -4.19 15.61
C SER A 39 7.20 -5.00 14.52
N GLY A 40 8.28 -4.39 14.01
CA GLY A 40 9.09 -5.05 13.00
C GLY A 40 8.64 -4.75 11.58
N PRO A 41 9.38 -5.25 10.59
CA PRO A 41 9.11 -4.94 9.18
C PRO A 41 7.77 -5.47 8.71
N LEU A 42 7.18 -4.74 7.77
CA LEU A 42 5.96 -5.15 7.09
C LEU A 42 6.16 -5.10 5.58
N VAL A 43 5.49 -5.99 4.87
CA VAL A 43 5.41 -5.94 3.41
C VAL A 43 3.96 -5.67 3.04
N LEU A 44 3.74 -4.64 2.25
CA LEU A 44 2.40 -4.36 1.70
C LEU A 44 2.34 -4.97 0.31
N ASP A 45 1.54 -6.00 0.15
CA ASP A 45 1.40 -6.72 -1.10
C ASP A 45 0.24 -6.12 -1.89
N CYS A 46 0.55 -5.49 -3.01
CA CYS A 46 -0.44 -4.83 -3.84
C CYS A 46 -0.79 -5.63 -5.09
N ALA A 47 -0.32 -6.87 -5.19
CA ALA A 47 -0.55 -7.67 -6.40
C ALA A 47 -2.03 -7.92 -6.67
N GLY A 48 -2.88 -7.88 -5.66
CA GLY A 48 -4.31 -8.09 -5.83
C GLY A 48 -5.11 -6.84 -6.11
N VAL A 49 -4.45 -5.69 -6.27
CA VAL A 49 -5.14 -4.45 -6.64
C VAL A 49 -5.51 -4.53 -8.11
N GLU A 50 -6.79 -4.39 -8.41
CA GLU A 50 -7.30 -4.53 -9.77
C GLU A 50 -7.22 -3.24 -10.55
N HIS A 51 -7.60 -2.13 -9.91
CA HIS A 51 -7.57 -0.80 -10.49
C HIS A 51 -7.31 0.21 -9.39
N SER A 52 -6.71 1.33 -9.76
CA SER A 52 -6.47 2.40 -8.82
C SER A 52 -6.45 3.74 -9.54
N ASN A 53 -6.97 4.76 -8.87
CA ASN A 53 -6.75 6.14 -9.29
C ASN A 53 -5.76 6.79 -8.32
N SER A 54 -5.64 8.12 -8.38
CA SER A 54 -4.68 8.84 -7.53
C SER A 54 -4.99 8.72 -6.03
N ALA A 55 -6.23 8.37 -5.67
CA ALA A 55 -6.56 8.14 -4.27
C ALA A 55 -5.77 6.95 -3.72
N GLY A 56 -5.49 5.94 -4.57
CA GLY A 56 -4.67 4.81 -4.16
C GLY A 56 -3.25 5.22 -3.83
N LEU A 57 -2.67 6.12 -4.63
CA LEU A 57 -1.33 6.61 -4.32
C LEU A 57 -1.32 7.36 -2.99
N ALA A 58 -2.30 8.21 -2.75
CA ALA A 58 -2.40 8.94 -1.49
C ALA A 58 -2.51 7.98 -0.32
N LEU A 59 -3.25 6.88 -0.49
CA LEU A 59 -3.38 5.86 0.53
C LEU A 59 -2.02 5.24 0.87
N LEU A 60 -1.26 4.86 -0.15
CA LEU A 60 0.05 4.25 0.09
C LEU A 60 0.98 5.22 0.83
N LEU A 61 0.99 6.48 0.41
CA LEU A 61 1.83 7.47 1.06
C LEU A 61 1.41 7.71 2.52
N ALA A 62 0.12 7.69 2.79
CA ALA A 62 -0.38 7.85 4.15
C ALA A 62 0.05 6.68 5.04
N TRP A 63 -0.04 5.46 4.51
CA TRP A 63 0.40 4.28 5.28
C TRP A 63 1.91 4.28 5.52
N LEU A 64 2.68 4.81 4.56
CA LEU A 64 4.12 4.95 4.78
C LEU A 64 4.41 5.89 5.94
N ARG A 65 3.66 6.97 6.06
CA ARG A 65 3.80 7.88 7.20
C ARG A 65 3.41 7.21 8.50
N ASP A 66 2.32 6.42 8.47
CA ASP A 66 1.91 5.70 9.66
C ASP A 66 2.98 4.70 10.10
N ALA A 67 3.60 4.02 9.13
CA ALA A 67 4.65 3.06 9.44
C ALA A 67 5.87 3.77 10.04
N GLN A 68 6.23 4.93 9.50
CA GLN A 68 7.35 5.69 10.04
C GLN A 68 7.06 6.13 11.47
N ALA A 69 5.83 6.57 11.73
CA ALA A 69 5.45 6.98 13.08
C ALA A 69 5.50 5.81 14.06
N ALA A 70 5.26 4.59 13.58
CA ALA A 70 5.33 3.38 14.39
C ALA A 70 6.71 2.75 14.40
N SER A 71 7.68 3.35 13.74
CA SER A 71 9.04 2.85 13.60
C SER A 71 9.07 1.46 12.98
N ARG A 72 8.21 1.23 11.99
CA ARG A 72 8.13 -0.05 11.28
C ARG A 72 8.55 0.14 9.84
N PRO A 73 9.62 -0.53 9.38
CA PRO A 73 9.96 -0.50 7.96
C PRO A 73 8.82 -1.12 7.15
N LEU A 74 8.37 -0.40 6.12
CA LEU A 74 7.31 -0.89 5.25
C LEU A 74 7.83 -0.88 3.82
N THR A 75 7.75 -2.04 3.17
CA THR A 75 8.08 -2.14 1.74
C THR A 75 6.82 -2.52 0.97
N ILE A 76 6.80 -2.17 -0.31
CA ILE A 76 5.65 -2.41 -1.17
C ILE A 76 6.05 -3.45 -2.20
N ALA A 77 5.30 -4.54 -2.26
CA ALA A 77 5.50 -5.60 -3.23
C ALA A 77 4.35 -5.60 -4.23
N GLY A 78 4.63 -5.98 -5.46
CA GLY A 78 3.61 -6.17 -6.47
C GLY A 78 2.89 -4.90 -6.87
N LEU A 79 3.58 -3.76 -6.89
CA LEU A 79 2.93 -2.50 -7.25
C LEU A 79 2.39 -2.60 -8.67
N PRO A 80 1.05 -2.42 -8.86
CA PRO A 80 0.47 -2.51 -10.20
C PRO A 80 1.00 -1.41 -11.12
N SER A 81 1.06 -1.71 -12.41
CA SER A 81 1.57 -0.75 -13.38
C SER A 81 0.76 0.55 -13.38
N GLU A 82 -0.53 0.47 -13.15
CA GLU A 82 -1.39 1.65 -13.12
C GLU A 82 -0.97 2.59 -11.99
N LEU A 83 -0.72 2.04 -10.79
CA LEU A 83 -0.25 2.84 -9.66
C LEU A 83 1.17 3.34 -9.89
N ARG A 84 2.01 2.50 -10.50
CA ARG A 84 3.36 2.91 -10.82
C ARG A 84 3.37 4.12 -11.76
N GLN A 85 2.50 4.10 -12.77
CA GLN A 85 2.39 5.22 -13.71
C GLN A 85 1.91 6.48 -13.01
N ILE A 86 0.92 6.36 -12.14
CA ILE A 86 0.42 7.50 -11.37
C ILE A 86 1.52 8.09 -10.50
N ALA A 87 2.27 7.23 -9.84
CA ALA A 87 3.36 7.68 -8.97
C ALA A 87 4.46 8.36 -9.78
N ASP A 88 4.77 7.82 -10.96
CA ASP A 88 5.82 8.38 -11.79
C ASP A 88 5.45 9.77 -12.29
N VAL A 89 4.23 9.92 -12.80
CA VAL A 89 3.76 11.22 -13.28
C VAL A 89 3.72 12.26 -12.16
N SER A 90 3.43 11.81 -10.94
CA SER A 90 3.36 12.69 -9.78
C SER A 90 4.71 12.92 -9.12
N ASN A 91 5.78 12.40 -9.69
CA ASN A 91 7.13 12.47 -9.12
C ASN A 91 7.20 11.85 -7.72
N ALA A 92 6.36 10.85 -7.47
CA ALA A 92 6.29 10.20 -6.17
C ALA A 92 6.86 8.78 -6.18
N LEU A 93 7.27 8.27 -7.35
CA LEU A 93 7.73 6.89 -7.44
C LEU A 93 8.94 6.65 -6.53
N GLU A 94 9.85 7.62 -6.45
CA GLU A 94 11.03 7.49 -5.61
C GLU A 94 10.70 7.45 -4.12
N LEU A 95 9.52 7.93 -3.73
CA LEU A 95 9.11 7.89 -2.34
C LEU A 95 8.60 6.53 -1.91
N LEU A 96 8.32 5.65 -2.88
CA LEU A 96 7.76 4.34 -2.57
C LEU A 96 8.88 3.33 -2.34
N PRO A 97 8.95 2.72 -1.15
CA PRO A 97 9.98 1.73 -0.86
C PRO A 97 9.60 0.39 -1.48
N LEU A 98 9.83 0.26 -2.76
CA LEU A 98 9.46 -0.94 -3.48
C LEU A 98 10.35 -2.11 -3.08
N ALA A 99 9.72 -3.26 -2.85
CA ALA A 99 10.46 -4.48 -2.60
C ALA A 99 11.20 -4.86 -3.86
N GLU A 100 12.52 -5.06 -3.75
CA GLU A 100 13.31 -5.41 -4.91
C GLU A 100 13.01 -6.82 -5.36
N GLN A 101 12.81 -6.93 -6.66
CA GLN A 101 12.64 -8.22 -7.25
C GLN A 101 13.99 -8.63 -7.72
N ALA A 102 14.67 -9.08 -7.07
CA ALA A 102 16.02 -9.38 -7.50
C ALA A 102 16.16 -9.85 -8.92
N HIS A 103 15.56 -9.40 -8.99
CA HIS A 103 15.73 -9.65 -9.88
C HIS A 103 16.04 -9.74 -10.45
N SER A 104 15.98 -9.58 -10.38
CA SER A 104 16.09 -9.72 -10.64
C SER A 104 16.44 -9.93 -11.04
#